data_f839eb18052a88286b21c82b34f680c0
#
_entry.id   f839eb18052a88286b21c82b34f680c0
#
_cell.length_a   1.000
_cell.length_b   1.000
_cell.length_c   1.000
_cell.angle_alpha   90.00
_cell.angle_beta   90.00
_cell.angle_gamma   90.00
#
_symmetry.space_group_name_H-M   'P 1'
#
loop_
_entity.id
_entity.type
_entity.pdbx_description
1 polymer ?
#
loop_
_entity_poly.entity_id
_entity_poly.type
_entity_poly.pdbx_seq_one_letter_code
_entity_poly.pdbx_strand_id
1 'polypeptide(L)'
;MDNTQRAFVYGFLSTVFSDKLSKESIADIKNNPNFLDLIGENARRFFDENDIDVLDEELNIDFTSAFLVNSHPVESSVTDAKHQISTGLENPVMNFYIENGFEINLNNTNLLTPDHIAIELGFMQNLVLSADLKLQKDFMRKRSEERRV
;
A
#
# COMPACT_ATOMS: atom_id res chain seq x y z
N MET A 1 18.32 -7.93 -0.34
CA MET A 1 16.91 -8.34 -0.17
C MET A 1 16.55 -9.24 -1.33
N ASP A 2 16.15 -10.47 -1.06
CA ASP A 2 15.66 -11.43 -2.06
C ASP A 2 14.21 -11.13 -2.48
N ASN A 3 13.67 -11.87 -3.47
CA ASN A 3 12.31 -11.64 -3.95
C ASN A 3 11.24 -11.93 -2.88
N THR A 4 11.47 -12.91 -2.00
CA THR A 4 10.53 -13.23 -0.92
C THR A 4 10.45 -12.09 0.08
N GLN A 5 11.59 -11.56 0.49
CA GLN A 5 11.65 -10.40 1.39
C GLN A 5 11.04 -9.14 0.75
N ARG A 6 11.29 -8.91 -0.55
CA ARG A 6 10.66 -7.78 -1.28
C ARG A 6 9.15 -7.93 -1.34
N ALA A 7 8.66 -9.12 -1.71
CA ALA A 7 7.23 -9.40 -1.77
C ALA A 7 6.55 -9.22 -0.40
N PHE A 8 7.22 -9.66 0.67
CA PHE A 8 6.73 -9.45 2.04
C PHE A 8 6.58 -7.95 2.36
N VAL A 9 7.57 -7.12 2.03
CA VAL A 9 7.50 -5.67 2.29
C VAL A 9 6.35 -5.03 1.49
N TYR A 10 6.20 -5.38 0.20
CA TYR A 10 5.09 -4.86 -0.60
C TYR A 10 3.73 -5.29 -0.05
N GLY A 11 3.57 -6.55 0.34
CA GLY A 11 2.34 -7.06 0.94
C GLY A 11 2.00 -6.39 2.27
N PHE A 12 3.00 -6.21 3.13
CA PHE A 12 2.84 -5.50 4.40
C PHE A 12 2.39 -4.05 4.17
N LEU A 13 3.08 -3.31 3.30
CA LEU A 13 2.71 -1.93 2.99
C LEU A 13 1.31 -1.85 2.35
N SER A 14 0.96 -2.80 1.48
CA SER A 14 -0.41 -2.92 0.94
C SER A 14 -1.45 -3.02 2.06
N THR A 15 -1.20 -3.85 3.06
CA THR A 15 -2.09 -4.02 4.23
C THR A 15 -2.19 -2.74 5.05
N VAL A 16 -1.07 -2.10 5.38
CA VAL A 16 -1.03 -0.87 6.18
C VAL A 16 -1.77 0.30 5.52
N PHE A 17 -1.73 0.37 4.18
CA PHE A 17 -2.42 1.43 3.45
C PHE A 17 -3.88 1.09 3.10
N SER A 18 -4.31 -0.17 3.25
CA SER A 18 -5.66 -0.59 2.86
C SER A 18 -6.71 -0.30 3.92
N ASP A 19 -6.38 -0.51 5.19
CA ASP A 19 -7.31 -0.37 6.31
C ASP A 19 -6.54 -0.27 7.63
N LYS A 20 -7.27 0.02 8.70
CA LYS A 20 -6.78 -0.01 10.07
C LYS A 20 -6.20 -1.37 10.43
N LEU A 21 -5.09 -1.37 11.14
CA LEU A 21 -4.49 -2.62 11.63
C LEU A 21 -5.34 -3.19 12.76
N SER A 22 -5.56 -4.51 12.75
CA SER A 22 -6.17 -5.21 13.87
C SER A 22 -5.18 -5.36 15.03
N LYS A 23 -5.69 -5.51 16.25
CA LYS A 23 -4.84 -5.80 17.43
C LYS A 23 -3.96 -7.02 17.25
N GLU A 24 -4.45 -8.05 16.54
CA GLU A 24 -3.68 -9.24 16.21
C GLU A 24 -2.50 -8.90 15.30
N SER A 25 -2.75 -8.14 14.23
CA SER A 25 -1.68 -7.69 13.32
C SER A 25 -0.64 -6.81 14.05
N ILE A 26 -1.09 -5.94 14.95
CA ILE A 26 -0.21 -5.10 15.79
C ILE A 26 0.64 -5.96 16.72
N ALA A 27 0.05 -7.00 17.34
CA ALA A 27 0.78 -7.95 18.18
C ALA A 27 1.82 -8.74 17.38
N ASP A 28 1.50 -9.18 16.17
CA ASP A 28 2.43 -9.89 15.28
C ASP A 28 3.63 -9.00 14.89
N ILE A 29 3.37 -7.72 14.57
CA ILE A 29 4.42 -6.74 14.30
C ILE A 29 5.31 -6.56 15.53
N LYS A 30 4.72 -6.32 16.71
CA LYS A 30 5.43 -6.12 17.97
C LYS A 30 6.33 -7.30 18.35
N ASN A 31 5.86 -8.51 18.08
CA ASN A 31 6.60 -9.75 18.35
C ASN A 31 7.66 -10.09 17.28
N ASN A 32 7.85 -9.24 16.28
CA ASN A 32 8.83 -9.45 15.22
C ASN A 32 9.91 -8.36 15.21
N PRO A 33 10.95 -8.48 16.07
CA PRO A 33 12.00 -7.45 16.18
C PRO A 33 12.78 -7.24 14.89
N ASN A 34 12.98 -8.29 14.08
CA ASN A 34 13.66 -8.16 12.79
C ASN A 34 12.86 -7.30 11.80
N PHE A 35 11.55 -7.37 11.90
CA PHE A 35 10.67 -6.55 11.07
C PHE A 35 10.65 -5.10 11.55
N LEU A 36 10.61 -4.85 12.86
CA LEU A 36 10.71 -3.51 13.42
C LEU A 36 12.05 -2.84 13.07
N ASP A 37 13.15 -3.60 13.09
CA ASP A 37 14.47 -3.11 12.64
C ASP A 37 14.48 -2.70 11.16
N LEU A 38 13.70 -3.39 10.31
CA LEU A 38 13.55 -3.05 8.91
C LEU A 38 12.77 -1.75 8.70
N ILE A 39 11.74 -1.49 9.52
CA ILE A 39 10.96 -0.25 9.47
C ILE A 39 11.80 0.93 9.98
N GLY A 40 12.58 0.72 11.04
CA GLY A 40 13.51 1.70 11.58
C GLY A 40 13.40 1.91 13.08
N GLU A 41 14.42 2.56 13.63
CA GLU A 41 14.60 2.75 15.07
C GLU A 41 13.41 3.46 15.76
N ASN A 42 12.81 4.45 15.12
CA ASN A 42 11.66 5.16 15.69
C ASN A 42 10.43 4.25 15.83
N ALA A 43 10.15 3.43 14.81
CA ALA A 43 9.06 2.46 14.86
C ALA A 43 9.34 1.43 15.97
N ARG A 44 10.56 0.88 16.00
CA ARG A 44 10.95 -0.08 17.03
C ARG A 44 10.72 0.48 18.44
N ARG A 45 11.23 1.68 18.73
CA ARG A 45 11.06 2.33 20.03
C ARG A 45 9.57 2.53 20.35
N PHE A 46 8.77 3.00 19.41
CA PHE A 46 7.33 3.21 19.61
C PHE A 46 6.62 1.91 19.99
N PHE A 47 6.93 0.80 19.28
CA PHE A 47 6.35 -0.51 19.59
C PHE A 47 6.87 -1.09 20.92
N ASP A 48 8.13 -0.88 21.27
CA ASP A 48 8.72 -1.40 22.51
C ASP A 48 8.18 -0.67 23.75
N GLU A 49 7.98 0.64 23.67
CA GLU A 49 7.55 1.50 24.80
C GLU A 49 6.05 1.45 25.09
N ASN A 50 5.21 0.98 24.16
CA ASN A 50 3.76 1.01 24.30
C ASN A 50 3.16 -0.40 24.34
N ASP A 51 2.07 -0.57 25.08
CA ASP A 51 1.29 -1.81 25.09
C ASP A 51 0.37 -1.89 23.85
N ILE A 52 -0.29 -3.04 23.65
CA ILE A 52 -1.12 -3.30 22.46
C ILE A 52 -2.33 -2.37 22.39
N ASP A 53 -2.91 -1.99 23.52
CA ASP A 53 -4.10 -1.14 23.53
C ASP A 53 -3.74 0.29 23.13
N VAL A 54 -2.61 0.81 23.59
CA VAL A 54 -2.07 2.12 23.19
C VAL A 54 -1.68 2.11 21.71
N LEU A 55 -1.00 1.05 21.25
CA LEU A 55 -0.61 0.92 19.85
C LEU A 55 -1.84 0.87 18.93
N ASP A 56 -2.89 0.13 19.31
CA ASP A 56 -4.14 0.05 18.54
C ASP A 56 -4.81 1.43 18.44
N GLU A 57 -4.91 2.15 19.57
CA GLU A 57 -5.54 3.47 19.58
C GLU A 57 -4.75 4.47 18.75
N GLU A 58 -3.46 4.62 18.98
CA GLU A 58 -2.62 5.63 18.32
C GLU A 58 -2.47 5.36 16.83
N LEU A 59 -2.17 4.11 16.41
CA LEU A 59 -2.03 3.77 14.99
C LEU A 59 -3.35 3.94 14.23
N ASN A 60 -4.49 3.64 14.85
CA ASN A 60 -5.79 3.81 14.21
C ASN A 60 -6.26 5.27 14.16
N ILE A 61 -5.88 6.10 15.14
CA ILE A 61 -6.06 7.55 15.09
C ILE A 61 -5.23 8.13 13.94
N ASP A 62 -3.95 7.76 13.85
CA ASP A 62 -3.04 8.23 12.81
C ASP A 62 -3.51 7.82 11.42
N PHE A 63 -3.93 6.55 11.23
CA PHE A 63 -4.50 6.06 9.97
C PHE A 63 -5.74 6.88 9.58
N THR A 64 -6.66 7.06 10.51
CA THR A 64 -7.90 7.81 10.26
C THR A 64 -7.60 9.25 9.88
N SER A 65 -6.73 9.90 10.65
CA SER A 65 -6.33 11.29 10.39
C SER A 65 -5.62 11.44 9.04
N ALA A 66 -4.63 10.58 8.77
CA ALA A 66 -3.81 10.70 7.56
C ALA A 66 -4.61 10.36 6.29
N PHE A 67 -5.33 9.22 6.29
CA PHE A 67 -5.84 8.63 5.05
C PHE A 67 -7.34 8.71 4.87
N LEU A 68 -8.13 8.89 5.93
CA LEU A 68 -9.58 9.02 5.80
C LEU A 68 -10.07 10.47 5.88
N VAL A 69 -9.33 11.35 6.58
CA VAL A 69 -9.75 12.73 6.79
C VAL A 69 -8.95 13.71 5.91
N ASN A 70 -7.62 13.61 5.93
CA ASN A 70 -6.76 14.63 5.32
C ASN A 70 -6.37 14.32 3.87
N SER A 71 -6.11 13.06 3.52
CA SER A 71 -5.64 12.69 2.19
C SER A 71 -6.01 11.26 1.84
N HIS A 72 -6.81 11.08 0.81
CA HIS A 72 -7.01 9.74 0.26
C HIS A 72 -5.74 9.29 -0.46
N PRO A 73 -5.19 8.10 -0.17
CA PRO A 73 -3.98 7.60 -0.82
C PRO A 73 -4.29 7.00 -2.20
N VAL A 74 -4.89 7.84 -3.07
CA VAL A 74 -5.33 7.54 -4.43
C VAL A 74 -4.58 8.45 -5.39
N GLU A 75 -3.92 7.88 -6.41
CA GLU A 75 -3.06 8.65 -7.31
C GLU A 75 -3.83 9.75 -8.06
N SER A 76 -4.99 9.44 -8.63
CA SER A 76 -5.80 10.41 -9.35
C SER A 76 -6.26 11.59 -8.50
N SER A 77 -6.44 11.41 -7.19
CA SER A 77 -6.79 12.52 -6.29
C SER A 77 -5.66 13.55 -6.15
N VAL A 78 -4.43 13.15 -6.42
CA VAL A 78 -3.22 13.99 -6.30
C VAL A 78 -2.77 14.53 -7.64
N THR A 79 -2.88 13.73 -8.70
CA THR A 79 -2.35 14.04 -10.03
C THR A 79 -3.35 14.74 -10.94
N ASP A 80 -4.65 14.53 -10.75
CA ASP A 80 -5.67 15.23 -11.53
C ASP A 80 -5.77 16.70 -11.11
N ALA A 81 -5.72 17.60 -12.10
CA ALA A 81 -5.86 19.06 -11.91
C ALA A 81 -7.19 19.47 -11.23
N LYS A 82 -8.21 18.61 -11.31
CA LYS A 82 -9.51 18.81 -10.64
C LYS A 82 -9.64 18.06 -9.33
N HIS A 83 -8.60 17.33 -8.90
CA HIS A 83 -8.61 16.44 -7.74
C HIS A 83 -9.77 15.43 -7.78
N GLN A 84 -10.14 14.96 -8.98
CA GLN A 84 -11.21 13.98 -9.17
C GLN A 84 -10.64 12.58 -9.19
N ILE A 85 -11.30 11.67 -8.47
CA ILE A 85 -10.94 10.26 -8.47
C ILE A 85 -11.42 9.64 -9.79
N SER A 86 -10.48 9.13 -10.56
CA SER A 86 -10.77 8.42 -11.81
C SER A 86 -11.14 6.97 -11.52
N THR A 87 -12.26 6.51 -12.06
CA THR A 87 -12.77 5.14 -11.83
C THR A 87 -12.87 4.36 -13.14
N GLY A 88 -12.88 3.03 -13.04
CA GLY A 88 -13.07 2.14 -14.18
C GLY A 88 -11.99 2.27 -15.25
N LEU A 89 -12.38 2.14 -16.51
CA LEU A 89 -11.47 2.16 -17.67
C LEU A 89 -10.87 3.54 -17.99
N GLU A 90 -11.37 4.60 -17.40
CA GLU A 90 -10.77 5.93 -17.53
C GLU A 90 -9.49 6.07 -16.69
N ASN A 91 -9.29 5.15 -15.72
CA ASN A 91 -8.12 5.14 -14.88
C ASN A 91 -6.94 4.48 -15.60
N PRO A 92 -5.80 5.19 -15.80
CA PRO A 92 -4.64 4.64 -16.51
C PRO A 92 -4.04 3.41 -15.82
N VAL A 93 -4.16 3.31 -14.50
CA VAL A 93 -3.68 2.16 -13.72
C VAL A 93 -4.50 0.92 -14.04
N MET A 94 -5.81 1.07 -14.12
CA MET A 94 -6.72 -0.01 -14.51
C MET A 94 -6.41 -0.54 -15.92
N ASN A 95 -6.16 0.36 -16.88
CA ASN A 95 -5.75 -0.03 -18.21
C ASN A 95 -4.46 -0.83 -18.20
N PHE A 96 -3.47 -0.41 -17.41
CA PHE A 96 -2.21 -1.15 -17.28
C PHE A 96 -2.43 -2.58 -16.79
N TYR A 97 -3.29 -2.78 -15.80
CA TYR A 97 -3.60 -4.13 -15.28
C TYR A 97 -4.22 -5.00 -16.37
N ILE A 98 -5.26 -4.49 -17.05
CA ILE A 98 -5.98 -5.23 -18.11
C ILE A 98 -5.06 -5.56 -19.29
N GLU A 99 -4.27 -4.61 -19.78
CA GLU A 99 -3.33 -4.79 -20.90
C GLU A 99 -2.29 -5.88 -20.60
N ASN A 100 -1.98 -6.10 -19.33
CA ASN A 100 -1.02 -7.12 -18.88
C ASN A 100 -1.69 -8.40 -18.35
N GLY A 101 -3.00 -8.57 -18.57
CA GLY A 101 -3.72 -9.80 -18.26
C GLY A 101 -4.09 -9.96 -16.77
N PHE A 102 -4.10 -8.86 -16.02
CA PHE A 102 -4.51 -8.87 -14.60
C PHE A 102 -5.93 -8.35 -14.45
N GLU A 103 -6.70 -9.05 -13.64
CA GLU A 103 -8.04 -8.64 -13.22
C GLU A 103 -8.00 -8.21 -11.75
N ILE A 104 -8.58 -7.04 -11.46
CA ILE A 104 -8.72 -6.55 -10.09
C ILE A 104 -10.17 -6.67 -9.66
N ASN A 105 -10.39 -7.43 -8.61
CA ASN A 105 -11.71 -7.56 -8.00
C ASN A 105 -11.85 -6.59 -6.81
N LEU A 106 -12.30 -5.38 -7.11
CA LEU A 106 -12.53 -4.35 -6.09
C LEU A 106 -13.71 -4.70 -5.15
N ASN A 107 -14.59 -5.63 -5.52
CA ASN A 107 -15.73 -6.01 -4.69
C ASN A 107 -15.32 -6.72 -3.38
N ASN A 108 -14.11 -7.25 -3.32
CA ASN A 108 -13.58 -7.94 -2.14
C ASN A 108 -12.74 -7.02 -1.25
N THR A 109 -12.72 -5.73 -1.54
CA THR A 109 -11.94 -4.73 -0.79
C THR A 109 -12.85 -3.55 -0.43
N ASN A 110 -12.51 -2.83 0.62
CA ASN A 110 -13.14 -1.55 0.94
C ASN A 110 -12.59 -0.40 0.07
N LEU A 111 -11.69 -0.72 -0.87
CA LEU A 111 -11.02 0.25 -1.72
C LEU A 111 -11.85 0.51 -2.98
N LEU A 112 -12.05 1.79 -3.30
CA LEU A 112 -12.99 2.21 -4.35
C LEU A 112 -12.35 2.33 -5.73
N THR A 113 -11.02 2.42 -5.82
CA THR A 113 -10.33 2.76 -7.07
C THR A 113 -9.09 1.89 -7.29
N PRO A 114 -8.76 1.57 -8.57
CA PRO A 114 -7.62 0.71 -8.90
C PRO A 114 -6.25 1.38 -8.66
N ASP A 115 -6.20 2.69 -8.57
CA ASP A 115 -5.02 3.51 -8.32
C ASP A 115 -4.84 3.89 -6.83
N HIS A 116 -5.50 3.16 -5.95
CA HIS A 116 -5.22 3.24 -4.52
C HIS A 116 -3.85 2.62 -4.24
N ILE A 117 -2.99 3.30 -3.45
CA ILE A 117 -1.61 2.87 -3.17
C ILE A 117 -1.55 1.42 -2.65
N ALA A 118 -2.52 0.99 -1.85
CA ALA A 118 -2.58 -0.38 -1.35
C ALA A 118 -2.73 -1.41 -2.48
N ILE A 119 -3.54 -1.11 -3.51
CA ILE A 119 -3.72 -1.98 -4.67
C ILE A 119 -2.44 -2.03 -5.52
N GLU A 120 -1.81 -0.88 -5.75
CA GLU A 120 -0.55 -0.81 -6.49
C GLU A 120 0.57 -1.58 -5.80
N LEU A 121 0.67 -1.49 -4.47
CA LEU A 121 1.62 -2.25 -3.67
C LEU A 121 1.32 -3.76 -3.70
N GLY A 122 0.06 -4.16 -3.58
CA GLY A 122 -0.36 -5.55 -3.73
C GLY A 122 -0.09 -6.11 -5.13
N PHE A 123 -0.26 -5.29 -6.16
CA PHE A 123 0.14 -5.64 -7.52
C PHE A 123 1.65 -5.85 -7.64
N MET A 124 2.47 -4.94 -7.09
CA MET A 124 3.92 -5.11 -7.05
C MET A 124 4.36 -6.36 -6.29
N GLN A 125 3.67 -6.74 -5.21
CA GLN A 125 3.91 -8.00 -4.52
C GLN A 125 3.78 -9.20 -5.48
N ASN A 126 2.68 -9.25 -6.25
CA ASN A 126 2.43 -10.31 -7.21
C ASN A 126 3.49 -10.34 -8.33
N LEU A 127 3.90 -9.18 -8.84
CA LEU A 127 4.94 -9.08 -9.87
C LEU A 127 6.31 -9.54 -9.36
N VAL A 128 6.62 -9.30 -8.09
CA VAL A 128 7.88 -9.77 -7.47
C VAL A 128 7.84 -11.28 -7.28
N LEU A 129 6.71 -11.85 -6.87
CA LEU A 129 6.54 -13.30 -6.71
C LEU A 129 6.59 -14.03 -8.05
N SER A 130 6.05 -13.45 -9.12
CA SER A 130 6.13 -14.01 -10.48
C SER A 130 7.49 -13.85 -11.13
N ALA A 131 8.42 -13.11 -10.50
CA ALA A 131 9.76 -12.77 -11.01
C ALA A 131 9.76 -12.05 -12.37
N ASP A 132 8.68 -11.39 -12.76
CA ASP A 132 8.60 -10.59 -13.99
C ASP A 132 9.28 -9.22 -13.81
N LEU A 133 10.60 -9.21 -13.94
CA LEU A 133 11.42 -7.99 -13.79
C LEU A 133 11.10 -6.92 -14.83
N LYS A 134 10.67 -7.32 -16.03
CA LYS A 134 10.32 -6.37 -17.09
C LYS A 134 9.06 -5.62 -16.70
N LEU A 135 8.01 -6.33 -16.33
CA LEU A 135 6.74 -5.73 -15.95
C LEU A 135 6.84 -4.90 -14.67
N GLN A 136 7.66 -5.33 -13.70
CA GLN A 136 7.98 -4.53 -12.51
C GLN A 136 8.57 -3.16 -12.90
N LYS A 137 9.56 -3.14 -13.79
CA LYS A 137 10.19 -1.90 -14.28
C LYS A 137 9.23 -1.02 -15.04
N ASP A 138 8.42 -1.61 -15.92
CA ASP A 138 7.44 -0.88 -16.74
C ASP A 138 6.36 -0.25 -15.86
N PHE A 139 5.87 -0.97 -14.84
CA PHE A 139 4.92 -0.44 -13.88
C PHE A 139 5.51 0.73 -13.08
N MET A 140 6.69 0.55 -12.49
CA MET A 140 7.35 1.60 -11.70
C MET A 140 7.68 2.84 -12.56
N ARG A 141 8.06 2.66 -13.83
CA ARG A 141 8.34 3.76 -14.73
C ARG A 141 7.08 4.56 -15.04
N LYS A 142 5.96 3.91 -15.40
CA LYS A 142 4.69 4.59 -15.64
C LYS A 142 4.25 5.41 -14.42
N ARG A 143 4.36 4.85 -13.20
CA ARG A 143 4.03 5.58 -11.96
C ARG A 143 4.95 6.79 -11.73
N SER A 144 6.23 6.69 -12.10
CA SER A 144 7.19 7.79 -11.96
C SER A 144 7.00 8.89 -13.02
N GLU A 145 6.58 8.55 -14.22
CA GLU A 145 6.36 9.50 -15.32
C GLU A 145 5.08 10.31 -15.12
N GLU A 146 4.01 9.70 -14.63
CA GLU A 146 2.75 10.38 -14.32
C GLU A 146 2.87 11.43 -13.21
N ARG A 147 3.88 11.34 -12.36
CA ARG A 147 4.18 12.32 -11.29
C ARG A 147 5.01 13.53 -11.76
N ARG A 148 5.41 13.61 -13.02
CA ARG A 148 6.27 14.69 -13.56
C ARG A 148 5.49 15.76 -14.33
N VAL A 149 4.17 15.76 -14.26
CA VAL A 149 3.32 16.77 -14.92
C VAL A 149 3.18 18.01 -14.04
#